data_7628003a9f344f4de03ea27597e0fd80
#
_entry.id   7628003a9f344f4de03ea27597e0fd80
#
_cell.length_a   1.000
_cell.length_b   1.000
_cell.length_c   1.000
_cell.angle_alpha   90.00
_cell.angle_beta   90.00
_cell.angle_gamma   90.00
#
_symmetry.space_group_name_H-M   'P 1'
#
loop_
_entity.id
_entity.type
_entity.pdbx_description
1 polymer ?
#
loop_
_entity_poly.entity_id
_entity_poly.type
_entity_poly.pdbx_seq_one_letter_code
_entity_poly.pdbx_strand_id
1 'polypeptide(L)'
;YVDEKQSQSINAEIRIKKDEIIWINIKVLGFPVAKALITPTKVSYYEKINSTYFEGDFSMLSNWLGTDLDFSKVQNLFLGKAIDDLTKGKWVSEINEKLYKLSKPSDSDISKEFYFEAANYLLKKETISQTSQNRTLEIQYPSHKSVEKMFLPNEINIKASQKNNVSIDIEYKSTTFNENLSYSYSIPNDYKAIEID
;
A
#
# COMPACT_ATOMS: atom_id res chain seq x y z
N TYR A 1 9.29 5.13 6.94
CA TYR A 1 8.76 4.08 7.81
C TYR A 1 9.12 4.39 9.26
N VAL A 2 8.15 4.41 10.12
CA VAL A 2 8.31 4.58 11.57
C VAL A 2 7.43 3.56 12.26
N ASP A 3 7.99 2.75 13.12
CA ASP A 3 7.26 2.02 14.15
C ASP A 3 7.68 2.54 15.54
N GLU A 4 7.05 2.06 16.61
CA GLU A 4 7.35 2.52 17.97
C GLU A 4 8.81 2.31 18.40
N LYS A 5 9.59 1.55 17.62
CA LYS A 5 10.98 1.17 17.95
C LYS A 5 12.02 1.71 16.98
N GLN A 6 11.64 1.97 15.71
CA GLN A 6 12.61 2.36 14.66
C GLN A 6 12.00 3.35 13.67
N SER A 7 12.81 4.32 13.26
CA SER A 7 12.52 5.24 12.15
C SER A 7 13.62 5.14 11.11
N GLN A 8 13.28 4.86 9.85
CA GLN A 8 14.26 4.75 8.77
C GLN A 8 13.76 5.47 7.52
N SER A 9 14.65 6.23 6.89
CA SER A 9 14.43 6.83 5.58
C SER A 9 15.22 6.04 4.53
N ILE A 10 14.52 5.52 3.54
CA ILE A 10 15.08 4.65 2.51
C ILE A 10 14.64 5.10 1.12
N ASN A 11 15.41 4.73 0.10
CA ASN A 11 15.02 4.90 -1.28
C ASN A 11 14.50 3.58 -1.83
N ALA A 12 13.38 3.62 -2.54
CA ALA A 12 12.82 2.46 -3.21
C ALA A 12 12.55 2.77 -4.68
N GLU A 13 12.79 1.78 -5.52
CA GLU A 13 12.34 1.75 -6.90
C GLU A 13 11.17 0.78 -7.00
N ILE A 14 10.01 1.27 -7.46
CA ILE A 14 8.80 0.47 -7.61
C ILE A 14 8.49 0.38 -9.09
N ARG A 15 8.30 -0.83 -9.59
CA ARG A 15 7.89 -1.14 -10.96
C ARG A 15 6.59 -1.91 -10.94
N ILE A 16 5.59 -1.42 -11.68
CA ILE A 16 4.28 -2.05 -11.73
C ILE A 16 3.97 -2.42 -13.18
N LYS A 17 3.77 -3.71 -13.44
CA LYS A 17 3.07 -4.18 -14.63
C LYS A 17 1.63 -4.43 -14.22
N LYS A 18 0.74 -3.63 -14.78
CA LYS A 18 -0.65 -3.60 -14.37
C LYS A 18 -1.27 -5.00 -14.35
N ASP A 19 -1.90 -5.33 -13.22
CA ASP A 19 -2.61 -6.58 -12.96
C ASP A 19 -1.74 -7.86 -13.00
N GLU A 20 -0.40 -7.71 -13.11
CA GLU A 20 0.50 -8.85 -13.20
C GLU A 20 1.61 -8.85 -12.13
N ILE A 21 2.35 -7.74 -11.97
CA ILE A 21 3.55 -7.72 -11.13
C ILE A 21 3.70 -6.34 -10.45
N ILE A 22 4.04 -6.36 -9.16
CA ILE A 22 4.63 -5.24 -8.45
C ILE A 22 6.01 -5.71 -7.98
N TRP A 23 7.06 -5.02 -8.43
CA TRP A 23 8.43 -5.28 -8.05
C TRP A 23 8.99 -4.07 -7.32
N ILE A 24 9.64 -4.32 -6.18
CA ILE A 24 10.19 -3.27 -5.32
C ILE A 24 11.66 -3.60 -5.04
N ASN A 25 12.52 -2.59 -5.20
CA ASN A 25 13.93 -2.68 -4.87
C ASN A 25 14.30 -1.55 -3.90
N ILE A 26 14.60 -1.93 -2.67
CA ILE A 26 14.95 -1.02 -1.58
C ILE A 26 16.45 -0.83 -1.55
N LYS A 27 16.89 0.44 -1.52
CA LYS A 27 18.29 0.83 -1.53
C LYS A 27 18.63 1.71 -0.32
N VAL A 28 19.77 1.46 0.30
CA VAL A 28 20.39 2.30 1.32
C VAL A 28 21.74 2.76 0.80
N LEU A 29 21.98 4.07 0.78
CA LEU A 29 23.19 4.67 0.19
C LEU A 29 23.52 4.17 -1.23
N GLY A 30 22.50 3.90 -2.04
CA GLY A 30 22.62 3.40 -3.41
C GLY A 30 22.77 1.88 -3.53
N PHE A 31 23.02 1.14 -2.46
CA PHE A 31 23.15 -0.32 -2.48
C PHE A 31 21.80 -1.00 -2.23
N PRO A 32 21.44 -2.00 -3.06
CA PRO A 32 20.21 -2.76 -2.83
C PRO A 32 20.35 -3.61 -1.56
N VAL A 33 19.42 -3.38 -0.61
CA VAL A 33 19.38 -4.08 0.69
C VAL A 33 18.20 -5.03 0.80
N ALA A 34 17.12 -4.81 0.05
CA ALA A 34 15.98 -5.72 0.01
C ALA A 34 15.28 -5.65 -1.35
N LYS A 35 14.61 -6.73 -1.73
CA LYS A 35 13.71 -6.77 -2.88
C LYS A 35 12.41 -7.47 -2.52
N ALA A 36 11.32 -7.01 -3.14
CA ALA A 36 10.04 -7.70 -3.09
C ALA A 36 9.49 -7.93 -4.50
N LEU A 37 8.76 -9.01 -4.64
CA LEU A 37 7.98 -9.37 -5.81
C LEU A 37 6.58 -9.77 -5.38
N ILE A 38 5.59 -9.06 -5.88
CA ILE A 38 4.19 -9.32 -5.60
C ILE A 38 3.51 -9.67 -6.93
N THR A 39 2.85 -10.79 -6.96
CA THR A 39 2.02 -11.27 -8.09
C THR A 39 0.58 -11.47 -7.61
N PRO A 40 -0.39 -11.72 -8.47
CA PRO A 40 -1.77 -11.94 -8.05
C PRO A 40 -1.97 -13.06 -7.00
N THR A 41 -1.04 -14.01 -6.92
CA THR A 41 -1.17 -15.19 -6.03
C THR A 41 -0.07 -15.29 -4.97
N LYS A 42 0.95 -14.44 -5.02
CA LYS A 42 2.13 -14.61 -4.16
C LYS A 42 2.75 -13.29 -3.77
N VAL A 43 3.15 -13.21 -2.52
CA VAL A 43 4.02 -12.15 -1.98
C VAL A 43 5.36 -12.80 -1.63
N SER A 44 6.44 -12.21 -2.12
CA SER A 44 7.78 -12.71 -1.87
C SER A 44 8.71 -11.52 -1.61
N TYR A 45 9.54 -11.60 -0.59
CA TYR A 45 10.61 -10.64 -0.39
C TYR A 45 11.85 -11.29 0.22
N TYR A 46 12.99 -10.65 0.03
CA TYR A 46 14.20 -10.96 0.77
C TYR A 46 14.94 -9.70 1.17
N GLU A 47 15.68 -9.80 2.27
CA GLU A 47 16.56 -8.73 2.73
C GLU A 47 17.97 -9.27 3.04
N LYS A 48 18.99 -8.40 2.83
CA LYS A 48 20.40 -8.79 2.87
C LYS A 48 21.06 -8.59 4.24
N ILE A 49 20.44 -7.82 5.13
CA ILE A 49 21.07 -7.46 6.41
C ILE A 49 21.17 -8.70 7.30
N ASN A 50 20.07 -9.45 7.43
CA ASN A 50 20.01 -10.69 8.19
C ASN A 50 20.02 -11.94 7.30
N SER A 51 20.10 -11.76 5.96
CA SER A 51 20.02 -12.84 4.97
C SER A 51 18.76 -13.67 5.16
N THR A 52 17.61 -12.99 5.17
CA THR A 52 16.31 -13.63 5.36
C THR A 52 15.36 -13.40 4.17
N TYR A 53 14.41 -14.30 4.01
CA TYR A 53 13.37 -14.17 3.00
C TYR A 53 12.02 -14.66 3.51
N PHE A 54 10.97 -14.17 2.86
CA PHE A 54 9.59 -14.62 3.00
C PHE A 54 9.02 -14.99 1.65
N GLU A 55 8.26 -16.06 1.60
CA GLU A 55 7.39 -16.41 0.46
C GLU A 55 6.06 -16.92 0.99
N GLY A 56 4.97 -16.30 0.58
CA GLY A 56 3.63 -16.65 1.03
C GLY A 56 2.55 -15.96 0.21
N ASP A 57 1.36 -15.95 0.75
CA ASP A 57 0.21 -15.23 0.22
C ASP A 57 0.12 -13.80 0.80
N PHE A 58 -1.04 -13.16 0.66
CA PHE A 58 -1.28 -11.81 1.16
C PHE A 58 -1.56 -11.74 2.68
N SER A 59 -1.63 -12.84 3.39
CA SER A 59 -1.94 -12.87 4.83
C SER A 59 -0.97 -12.04 5.65
N MET A 60 0.32 -12.10 5.33
CA MET A 60 1.34 -11.27 5.96
C MET A 60 1.04 -9.78 5.84
N LEU A 61 0.80 -9.29 4.62
CA LEU A 61 0.48 -7.87 4.39
C LEU A 61 -0.84 -7.48 5.05
N SER A 62 -1.83 -8.40 5.01
CA SER A 62 -3.14 -8.21 5.62
C SER A 62 -3.03 -8.11 7.15
N ASN A 63 -2.24 -8.97 7.76
CA ASN A 63 -1.97 -8.92 9.19
C ASN A 63 -1.22 -7.65 9.58
N TRP A 64 -0.23 -7.24 8.78
CA TRP A 64 0.59 -6.07 9.06
C TRP A 64 -0.20 -4.75 8.95
N LEU A 65 -1.06 -4.63 7.94
CA LEU A 65 -1.88 -3.42 7.76
C LEU A 65 -3.27 -3.53 8.44
N GLY A 66 -3.60 -4.66 9.03
CA GLY A 66 -4.84 -4.84 9.77
C GLY A 66 -6.11 -4.83 8.90
N THR A 67 -5.98 -5.15 7.62
CA THR A 67 -7.10 -5.26 6.67
C THR A 67 -6.83 -6.35 5.64
N ASP A 68 -7.89 -6.95 5.11
CA ASP A 68 -7.77 -7.96 4.07
C ASP A 68 -7.23 -7.35 2.77
N LEU A 69 -6.07 -7.79 2.34
CA LEU A 69 -5.37 -7.33 1.14
C LEU A 69 -5.27 -8.43 0.08
N ASP A 70 -5.24 -7.99 -1.15
CA ASP A 70 -4.92 -8.76 -2.35
C ASP A 70 -4.04 -7.92 -3.28
N PHE A 71 -3.65 -8.49 -4.41
CA PHE A 71 -2.83 -7.80 -5.41
C PHE A 71 -3.45 -6.49 -5.89
N SER A 72 -4.75 -6.53 -6.18
CA SER A 72 -5.48 -5.36 -6.71
C SER A 72 -5.50 -4.21 -5.71
N LYS A 73 -5.73 -4.50 -4.44
CA LYS A 73 -5.72 -3.52 -3.36
C LYS A 73 -4.34 -2.91 -3.15
N VAL A 74 -3.29 -3.72 -3.16
CA VAL A 74 -1.90 -3.23 -3.07
C VAL A 74 -1.54 -2.36 -4.28
N GLN A 75 -1.92 -2.79 -5.49
CA GLN A 75 -1.73 -2.00 -6.70
C GLN A 75 -2.48 -0.66 -6.62
N ASN A 76 -3.75 -0.69 -6.21
CA ASN A 76 -4.57 0.51 -6.09
C ASN A 76 -3.99 1.51 -5.07
N LEU A 77 -3.48 1.02 -3.94
CA LEU A 77 -2.80 1.84 -2.94
C LEU A 77 -1.65 2.65 -3.56
N PHE A 78 -0.76 2.01 -4.32
CA PHE A 78 0.34 2.70 -4.98
C PHE A 78 -0.12 3.65 -6.10
N LEU A 79 -1.27 3.40 -6.70
CA LEU A 79 -1.82 4.26 -7.77
C LEU A 79 -2.75 5.37 -7.25
N GLY A 80 -2.93 5.52 -5.95
CA GLY A 80 -3.82 6.52 -5.36
C GLY A 80 -5.30 6.27 -5.66
N LYS A 81 -5.68 5.01 -5.77
CA LYS A 81 -7.06 4.56 -5.97
C LYS A 81 -7.58 3.91 -4.70
N ALA A 82 -8.90 3.93 -4.52
CA ALA A 82 -9.53 3.20 -3.43
C ALA A 82 -9.12 1.72 -3.44
N ILE A 83 -8.75 1.18 -2.29
CA ILE A 83 -8.34 -0.23 -2.19
C ILE A 83 -9.52 -1.17 -2.43
N ASP A 84 -10.75 -0.76 -2.13
CA ASP A 84 -11.96 -1.52 -2.44
C ASP A 84 -12.56 -1.12 -3.80
N ASP A 85 -13.26 -2.07 -4.42
CA ASP A 85 -14.08 -1.81 -5.60
C ASP A 85 -15.38 -1.10 -5.20
N LEU A 86 -15.40 0.23 -5.33
CA LEU A 86 -16.53 1.07 -4.94
C LEU A 86 -17.73 0.96 -5.87
N THR A 87 -17.60 0.24 -6.99
CA THR A 87 -18.74 -0.06 -7.88
C THR A 87 -19.62 -1.17 -7.32
N LYS A 88 -19.12 -1.90 -6.32
CA LYS A 88 -19.82 -3.03 -5.70
C LYS A 88 -20.36 -2.66 -4.31
N GLY A 89 -21.56 -3.14 -4.05
CA GLY A 89 -22.20 -2.95 -2.76
C GLY A 89 -23.05 -1.67 -2.67
N LYS A 90 -23.51 -1.37 -1.46
CA LYS A 90 -24.27 -0.16 -1.16
C LYS A 90 -23.37 0.82 -0.43
N TRP A 91 -23.37 2.05 -0.90
CA TRP A 91 -22.61 3.15 -0.30
C TRP A 91 -23.55 4.30 0.04
N VAL A 92 -23.30 4.95 1.15
CA VAL A 92 -23.92 6.23 1.50
C VAL A 92 -22.94 7.32 1.09
N SER A 93 -23.45 8.32 0.38
CA SER A 93 -22.64 9.48 -0.01
C SER A 93 -23.10 10.72 0.74
N GLU A 94 -22.14 11.50 1.22
CA GLU A 94 -22.36 12.79 1.87
C GLU A 94 -21.25 13.78 1.54
N ILE A 95 -21.46 15.04 1.82
CA ILE A 95 -20.41 16.06 1.72
C ILE A 95 -19.88 16.31 3.13
N ASN A 96 -18.58 16.11 3.32
CA ASN A 96 -17.89 16.34 4.56
C ASN A 96 -16.66 17.22 4.30
N GLU A 97 -16.58 18.39 4.95
CA GLU A 97 -15.46 19.33 4.85
C GLU A 97 -15.03 19.66 3.39
N LYS A 98 -15.99 19.81 2.47
CA LYS A 98 -15.79 20.04 1.03
C LYS A 98 -15.26 18.84 0.25
N LEU A 99 -15.26 17.65 0.86
CA LEU A 99 -14.96 16.38 0.19
C LEU A 99 -16.24 15.58 -0.02
N TYR A 100 -16.30 14.76 -1.06
CA TYR A 100 -17.29 13.72 -1.17
C TYR A 100 -16.85 12.53 -0.32
N LYS A 101 -17.65 12.18 0.68
CA LYS A 101 -17.43 10.99 1.50
C LYS A 101 -18.34 9.87 1.03
N LEU A 102 -17.76 8.70 0.81
CA LEU A 102 -18.49 7.45 0.66
C LEU A 102 -18.25 6.59 1.89
N SER A 103 -19.32 6.05 2.48
CA SER A 103 -19.23 5.12 3.61
C SER A 103 -20.12 3.91 3.41
N LYS A 104 -19.74 2.76 3.98
CA LYS A 104 -20.65 1.63 4.08
C LYS A 104 -21.66 1.86 5.20
N PRO A 105 -22.94 1.43 5.01
CA PRO A 105 -23.90 1.37 6.12
C PRO A 105 -23.31 0.57 7.29
N SER A 106 -23.63 1.02 8.52
CA SER A 106 -23.01 0.53 9.76
C SER A 106 -23.52 -0.83 10.25
N ASP A 107 -23.76 -1.79 9.36
CA ASP A 107 -24.28 -3.12 9.73
C ASP A 107 -23.19 -4.16 10.01
N SER A 108 -21.92 -3.77 9.91
CA SER A 108 -20.78 -4.67 10.09
C SER A 108 -19.78 -4.11 11.10
N ASP A 109 -19.04 -5.01 11.76
CA ASP A 109 -17.90 -4.67 12.60
C ASP A 109 -16.83 -3.85 11.87
N ILE A 110 -16.82 -3.90 10.53
CA ILE A 110 -15.88 -3.18 9.69
C ILE A 110 -16.54 -1.92 9.11
N SER A 111 -16.04 -0.76 9.52
CA SER A 111 -16.37 0.55 8.95
C SER A 111 -15.38 0.91 7.85
N LYS A 112 -15.88 1.44 6.73
CA LYS A 112 -15.06 1.90 5.59
C LYS A 112 -15.53 3.27 5.12
N GLU A 113 -14.60 4.19 4.99
CA GLU A 113 -14.84 5.54 4.54
C GLU A 113 -13.81 5.96 3.50
N PHE A 114 -14.28 6.60 2.42
CA PHE A 114 -13.45 7.09 1.32
C PHE A 114 -13.79 8.55 1.06
N TYR A 115 -12.79 9.40 0.97
CA TYR A 115 -12.93 10.84 0.82
C TYR A 115 -12.31 11.30 -0.50
N PHE A 116 -13.11 11.95 -1.34
CA PHE A 116 -12.71 12.39 -2.66
C PHE A 116 -12.75 13.91 -2.79
N GLU A 117 -11.79 14.48 -3.47
CA GLU A 117 -11.78 15.88 -3.79
C GLU A 117 -12.94 16.24 -4.72
N ALA A 118 -13.68 17.31 -4.40
CA ALA A 118 -14.88 17.67 -5.15
C ALA A 118 -14.58 18.14 -6.59
N ALA A 119 -13.40 18.71 -6.83
CA ALA A 119 -13.05 19.29 -8.12
C ALA A 119 -12.68 18.25 -9.20
N ASN A 120 -12.12 17.11 -8.81
CA ASN A 120 -11.52 16.16 -9.74
C ASN A 120 -11.73 14.69 -9.36
N TYR A 121 -12.42 14.44 -8.24
CA TYR A 121 -12.71 13.11 -7.70
C TYR A 121 -11.46 12.27 -7.38
N LEU A 122 -10.32 12.92 -7.13
CA LEU A 122 -9.14 12.22 -6.67
C LEU A 122 -9.32 11.80 -5.21
N LEU A 123 -8.91 10.58 -4.89
CA LEU A 123 -8.96 10.06 -3.54
C LEU A 123 -7.98 10.84 -2.65
N LYS A 124 -8.48 11.40 -1.55
CA LYS A 124 -7.68 12.15 -0.58
C LYS A 124 -7.37 11.35 0.66
N LYS A 125 -8.30 10.48 1.03
CA LYS A 125 -8.18 9.68 2.24
C LYS A 125 -9.09 8.47 2.16
N GLU A 126 -8.65 7.37 2.73
CA GLU A 126 -9.49 6.23 3.06
C GLU A 126 -9.19 5.73 4.47
N THR A 127 -10.22 5.28 5.16
CA THR A 127 -10.15 4.75 6.51
C THR A 127 -10.91 3.44 6.59
N ILE A 128 -10.27 2.42 7.13
CA ILE A 128 -10.89 1.13 7.42
C ILE A 128 -10.69 0.86 8.90
N SER A 129 -11.77 0.66 9.63
CA SER A 129 -11.73 0.38 11.06
C SER A 129 -12.49 -0.89 11.38
N GLN A 130 -11.91 -1.72 12.24
CA GLN A 130 -12.55 -2.91 12.79
C GLN A 130 -12.59 -2.80 14.32
N THR A 131 -13.77 -2.48 14.83
CA THR A 131 -13.96 -2.14 16.24
C THR A 131 -13.68 -3.33 17.16
N SER A 132 -14.16 -4.54 16.82
CA SER A 132 -13.97 -5.76 17.63
C SER A 132 -12.50 -6.13 17.85
N GLN A 133 -11.63 -5.76 16.92
CA GLN A 133 -10.20 -6.05 16.96
C GLN A 133 -9.33 -4.84 17.28
N ASN A 134 -9.96 -3.68 17.54
CA ASN A 134 -9.27 -2.41 17.78
C ASN A 134 -8.19 -2.13 16.71
N ARG A 135 -8.57 -2.31 15.44
CA ARG A 135 -7.71 -2.07 14.28
C ARG A 135 -8.22 -0.91 13.45
N THR A 136 -7.29 -0.08 12.99
CA THR A 136 -7.57 1.00 12.03
C THR A 136 -6.45 1.11 11.03
N LEU A 137 -6.80 1.15 9.75
CA LEU A 137 -5.93 1.53 8.64
C LEU A 137 -6.41 2.87 8.09
N GLU A 138 -5.54 3.85 8.06
CA GLU A 138 -5.75 5.14 7.40
C GLU A 138 -4.71 5.32 6.32
N ILE A 139 -5.16 5.65 5.11
CA ILE A 139 -4.30 5.99 3.98
C ILE A 139 -4.69 7.39 3.51
N GLN A 140 -3.71 8.28 3.44
CA GLN A 140 -3.89 9.65 2.96
C GLN A 140 -3.07 9.89 1.70
N TYR A 141 -3.63 10.68 0.80
CA TYR A 141 -3.01 11.15 -0.43
C TYR A 141 -3.01 12.69 -0.42
N PRO A 142 -2.04 13.33 0.29
CA PRO A 142 -2.03 14.78 0.52
C PRO A 142 -2.03 15.57 -0.77
N SER A 143 -1.28 15.12 -1.76
CA SER A 143 -1.16 15.77 -3.06
C SER A 143 -1.09 14.76 -4.22
N HIS A 144 -1.50 15.23 -5.40
CA HIS A 144 -1.41 14.48 -6.65
C HIS A 144 -0.65 15.29 -7.69
N LYS A 145 0.02 14.60 -8.60
CA LYS A 145 0.66 15.20 -9.78
C LYS A 145 0.13 14.58 -11.07
N SER A 146 0.06 15.40 -12.11
CA SER A 146 -0.25 14.90 -13.45
C SER A 146 1.03 14.43 -14.12
N VAL A 147 1.02 13.17 -14.58
CA VAL A 147 2.10 12.56 -15.36
C VAL A 147 1.45 11.93 -16.59
N GLU A 148 1.82 12.37 -17.79
CA GLU A 148 1.27 11.85 -19.07
C GLU A 148 -0.26 11.77 -19.11
N LYS A 149 -0.95 12.83 -18.64
CA LYS A 149 -2.42 12.93 -18.55
C LYS A 149 -3.07 12.01 -17.51
N MET A 150 -2.31 11.32 -16.68
CA MET A 150 -2.81 10.56 -15.54
C MET A 150 -2.49 11.29 -14.24
N PHE A 151 -3.37 11.17 -13.24
CA PHE A 151 -3.10 11.67 -11.91
C PHE A 151 -2.57 10.52 -11.05
N LEU A 152 -1.41 10.75 -10.44
CA LEU A 152 -0.83 9.86 -9.45
C LEU A 152 -0.62 10.61 -8.14
N PRO A 153 -0.63 9.91 -6.99
CA PRO A 153 -0.24 10.54 -5.74
C PRO A 153 1.20 11.07 -5.85
N ASN A 154 1.46 12.21 -5.27
CA ASN A 154 2.81 12.70 -5.04
C ASN A 154 3.35 12.13 -3.73
N GLU A 155 2.43 11.98 -2.78
CA GLU A 155 2.69 11.46 -1.45
C GLU A 155 1.59 10.47 -1.03
N ILE A 156 1.98 9.44 -0.28
CA ILE A 156 1.08 8.48 0.36
C ILE A 156 1.50 8.36 1.82
N ASN A 157 0.59 8.63 2.75
CA ASN A 157 0.80 8.42 4.17
C ASN A 157 -0.09 7.27 4.63
N ILE A 158 0.50 6.22 5.17
CA ILE A 158 -0.18 5.02 5.65
C ILE A 158 0.01 4.94 7.16
N LYS A 159 -1.08 4.83 7.90
CA LYS A 159 -1.07 4.59 9.34
C LYS A 159 -1.91 3.38 9.66
N ALA A 160 -1.30 2.35 10.21
CA ALA A 160 -1.98 1.18 10.72
C ALA A 160 -1.84 1.15 12.25
N SER A 161 -2.97 1.11 12.93
CA SER A 161 -3.04 0.99 14.38
C SER A 161 -3.70 -0.34 14.73
N GLN A 162 -2.99 -1.13 15.53
CA GLN A 162 -3.45 -2.40 16.11
C GLN A 162 -2.62 -2.70 17.37
N LYS A 163 -2.15 -3.93 17.59
CA LYS A 163 -1.21 -4.24 18.69
C LYS A 163 0.07 -3.41 18.61
N ASN A 164 0.57 -3.15 17.41
CA ASN A 164 1.69 -2.27 17.11
C ASN A 164 1.21 -1.18 16.14
N ASN A 165 1.74 0.03 16.28
CA ASN A 165 1.48 1.12 15.35
C ASN A 165 2.56 1.13 14.26
N VAL A 166 2.12 1.26 13.01
CA VAL A 166 2.98 1.37 11.84
C VAL A 166 2.66 2.65 11.10
N SER A 167 3.67 3.42 10.75
CA SER A 167 3.55 4.59 9.87
C SER A 167 4.52 4.45 8.70
N ILE A 168 4.00 4.61 7.48
CA ILE A 168 4.78 4.59 6.25
C ILE A 168 4.46 5.83 5.45
N ASP A 169 5.46 6.65 5.18
CA ASP A 169 5.34 7.82 4.33
C ASP A 169 6.13 7.56 3.03
N ILE A 170 5.45 7.71 1.90
CA ILE A 170 6.02 7.50 0.56
C ILE A 170 5.96 8.82 -0.20
N GLU A 171 7.09 9.26 -0.74
CA GLU A 171 7.19 10.39 -1.65
C GLU A 171 7.66 9.90 -3.02
N TYR A 172 6.88 10.19 -4.07
CA TYR A 172 7.25 9.86 -5.45
C TYR A 172 8.11 10.97 -6.07
N LYS A 173 9.43 10.74 -6.09
CA LYS A 173 10.41 11.67 -6.67
C LYS A 173 10.29 11.76 -8.18
N SER A 174 10.15 10.61 -8.85
CA SER A 174 9.98 10.51 -10.29
C SER A 174 9.06 9.36 -10.65
N THR A 175 8.35 9.51 -11.76
CA THR A 175 7.43 8.48 -12.27
C THR A 175 7.45 8.53 -13.79
N THR A 176 7.54 7.37 -14.42
CA THR A 176 7.46 7.17 -15.87
C THR A 176 6.45 6.07 -16.18
N PHE A 177 5.90 6.09 -17.41
CA PHE A 177 4.95 5.10 -17.88
C PHE A 177 5.46 4.42 -19.14
N ASN A 178 4.90 3.24 -19.43
CA ASN A 178 5.11 2.51 -20.67
C ASN A 178 6.58 2.18 -20.98
N GLU A 179 7.40 2.15 -19.92
CA GLU A 179 8.80 1.74 -20.03
C GLU A 179 8.94 0.23 -20.24
N ASN A 180 9.96 -0.16 -20.99
CA ASN A 180 10.30 -1.57 -21.13
C ASN A 180 11.06 -2.04 -19.89
N LEU A 181 10.35 -2.55 -18.88
CA LEU A 181 10.87 -2.87 -17.56
C LEU A 181 11.29 -4.34 -17.44
N SER A 182 12.34 -4.59 -16.68
CA SER A 182 12.69 -5.92 -16.19
C SER A 182 12.31 -6.07 -14.72
N TYR A 183 11.96 -7.29 -14.31
CA TYR A 183 11.50 -7.62 -12.95
C TYR A 183 12.41 -8.69 -12.33
N SER A 184 13.72 -8.47 -12.39
CA SER A 184 14.70 -9.44 -11.90
C SER A 184 14.59 -9.65 -10.39
N TYR A 185 14.20 -10.87 -10.00
CA TYR A 185 14.03 -11.30 -8.64
C TYR A 185 14.52 -12.74 -8.48
N SER A 186 15.40 -12.97 -7.53
CA SER A 186 15.88 -14.29 -7.14
C SER A 186 16.33 -14.24 -5.70
N ILE A 187 15.83 -15.14 -4.89
CA ILE A 187 16.26 -15.32 -3.50
C ILE A 187 17.60 -16.04 -3.51
N PRO A 188 18.65 -15.51 -2.84
CA PRO A 188 19.91 -16.21 -2.72
C PRO A 188 19.77 -17.53 -1.94
N ASN A 189 20.56 -18.55 -2.33
CA ASN A 189 20.40 -19.92 -1.81
C ASN A 189 20.75 -20.08 -0.32
N ASP A 190 21.50 -19.14 0.25
CA ASP A 190 21.98 -19.14 1.64
C ASP A 190 21.07 -18.38 2.59
N TYR A 191 19.94 -17.85 2.10
CA TYR A 191 19.00 -17.11 2.92
C TYR A 191 18.07 -18.02 3.70
N LYS A 192 17.70 -17.57 4.91
CA LYS A 192 16.79 -18.31 5.79
C LYS A 192 15.35 -17.85 5.61
N ALA A 193 14.45 -18.82 5.47
CA ALA A 193 13.04 -18.52 5.49
C ALA A 193 12.62 -17.96 6.85
N ILE A 194 11.76 -16.94 6.85
CA ILE A 194 11.09 -16.46 8.06
C ILE A 194 9.60 -16.72 7.93
N GLU A 195 8.99 -17.15 9.02
CA GLU A 195 7.55 -17.14 9.21
C GLU A 195 7.16 -15.81 9.85
N ILE A 196 6.08 -15.20 9.38
CA ILE A 196 5.56 -13.96 9.92
C ILE A 196 4.17 -14.26 10.45
N ASP A 197 4.07 -14.28 11.78
CA ASP A 197 2.84 -14.51 12.53
C ASP A 197 1.88 -13.30 12.46
#